data_90656cdbfd474333d7428a73fcc21305
#
_entry.id   90656cdbfd474333d7428a73fcc21305
#
_cell.length_a   1.000
_cell.length_b   1.000
_cell.length_c   1.000
_cell.angle_alpha   90.00
_cell.angle_beta   90.00
_cell.angle_gamma   90.00
#
_symmetry.space_group_name_H-M   'P 1'
#
loop_
_entity.id
_entity.type
_entity.pdbx_description
1 polymer ?
#
loop_
_entity_poly.entity_id
_entity_poly.type
_entity_poly.pdbx_seq_one_letter_code
_entity_poly.pdbx_strand_id
1 'polypeptide(L)'
;VTFHDPCYLGRMGGVVEEPRSVIGGVDAEPERHGKSSFCCGAGGAQMWMEEDADKRVNEIRAAELAETGCDTVAVGCPFCSVMVKDGLDAVGAEMEVLDVAELLWEQIVARDQEIHENASADSTA
;
A
#
# COMPACT_ATOMS: atom_id res chain seq x y z
N VAL A 1 -5.77 -6.85 -0.55
CA VAL A 1 -4.71 -5.85 -0.37
C VAL A 1 -3.63 -6.05 -1.41
N THR A 2 -3.21 -5.00 -2.06
CA THR A 2 -1.99 -4.96 -2.86
C THR A 2 -0.97 -4.04 -2.17
N PHE A 3 0.28 -4.09 -2.60
CA PHE A 3 1.37 -3.32 -1.99
C PHE A 3 2.11 -2.49 -3.02
N HIS A 4 2.34 -1.21 -2.70
CA HIS A 4 3.21 -0.34 -3.47
C HIS A 4 4.59 -0.30 -2.83
N ASP A 5 5.59 -0.90 -3.49
CA ASP A 5 6.97 -0.93 -2.99
C ASP A 5 7.61 0.46 -3.06
N PRO A 6 7.99 1.07 -1.91
CA PRO A 6 8.69 2.35 -1.95
C PRO A 6 10.09 2.17 -2.52
N CYS A 7 10.57 3.18 -3.26
CA CYS A 7 11.83 3.08 -3.98
C CYS A 7 13.04 2.86 -3.06
N TYR A 8 13.07 3.50 -1.91
CA TYR A 8 14.18 3.33 -0.96
C TYR A 8 14.20 1.93 -0.35
N LEU A 9 13.02 1.40 -0.02
CA LEU A 9 12.91 0.10 0.63
C LEU A 9 13.11 -1.04 -0.37
N GLY A 10 12.35 -1.05 -1.47
CA GLY A 10 12.36 -2.13 -2.45
C GLY A 10 13.53 -2.07 -3.41
N ARG A 11 13.66 -0.96 -4.14
CA ARG A 11 14.66 -0.84 -5.21
C ARG A 11 16.07 -0.65 -4.69
N MET A 12 16.27 0.22 -3.72
CA MET A 12 17.60 0.53 -3.18
C MET A 12 18.00 -0.41 -2.06
N GLY A 13 17.12 -0.71 -1.12
CA GLY A 13 17.40 -1.56 0.04
C GLY A 13 17.21 -3.04 -0.19
N GLY A 14 16.52 -3.43 -1.26
CA GLY A 14 16.21 -4.84 -1.54
C GLY A 14 15.22 -5.46 -0.54
N VAL A 15 14.53 -4.65 0.24
CA VAL A 15 13.55 -5.10 1.23
C VAL A 15 12.19 -5.21 0.56
N VAL A 16 11.77 -6.41 0.23
CA VAL A 16 10.56 -6.70 -0.54
C VAL A 16 9.59 -7.58 0.25
N GLU A 17 10.06 -8.68 0.81
CA GLU A 17 9.21 -9.67 1.48
C GLU A 17 8.78 -9.25 2.89
N GLU A 18 9.62 -8.54 3.61
CA GLU A 18 9.38 -8.14 5.00
C GLU A 18 8.11 -7.30 5.16
N PRO A 19 7.88 -6.22 4.37
CA PRO A 19 6.63 -5.47 4.49
C PRO A 19 5.41 -6.31 4.13
N ARG A 20 5.53 -7.23 3.19
CA ARG A 20 4.45 -8.14 2.83
C ARG A 20 4.11 -9.09 3.97
N SER A 21 5.11 -9.59 4.66
CA SER A 21 4.94 -10.44 5.84
C SER A 21 4.24 -9.69 6.99
N VAL A 22 4.62 -8.44 7.21
CA VAL A 22 4.03 -7.59 8.27
C VAL A 22 2.53 -7.42 8.08
N ILE A 23 2.06 -7.24 6.86
CA ILE A 23 0.64 -7.07 6.57
C ILE A 23 -0.12 -8.38 6.34
N GLY A 24 0.53 -9.52 6.53
CA GLY A 24 -0.11 -10.84 6.39
C GLY A 24 -0.20 -11.34 4.95
N GLY A 25 0.59 -10.80 4.05
CA GLY A 25 0.61 -11.18 2.63
C GLY A 25 -0.19 -10.23 1.73
N VAL A 26 -0.07 -10.43 0.44
CA VAL A 26 -0.71 -9.62 -0.61
C VAL A 26 -1.62 -10.52 -1.44
N ASP A 27 -2.82 -10.04 -1.74
CA ASP A 27 -3.78 -10.80 -2.54
C ASP A 27 -3.43 -10.78 -4.02
N ALA A 28 -2.92 -9.66 -4.51
CA ALA A 28 -2.47 -9.51 -5.89
C ALA A 28 -1.34 -8.48 -5.96
N GLU A 29 -0.41 -8.70 -6.88
CA GLU A 29 0.72 -7.80 -7.10
C GLU A 29 0.46 -6.96 -8.35
N PRO A 30 0.82 -5.66 -8.36
CA PRO A 30 0.82 -4.90 -9.60
C PRO A 30 1.88 -5.46 -10.55
N GLU A 31 1.75 -5.21 -11.85
CA GLU A 31 2.66 -5.74 -12.85
C GLU A 31 4.13 -5.46 -12.53
N ARG A 32 4.42 -4.22 -12.13
CA ARG A 32 5.76 -3.82 -11.67
C ARG A 32 5.79 -3.71 -10.16
N HIS A 33 6.45 -4.65 -9.51
CA HIS A 33 6.54 -4.72 -8.05
C HIS A 33 7.93 -5.18 -7.57
N GLY A 34 8.14 -5.14 -6.26
CA GLY A 34 9.42 -5.51 -5.66
C GLY A 34 10.54 -4.59 -6.12
N LYS A 35 11.65 -5.18 -6.55
CA LYS A 35 12.82 -4.45 -7.08
C LYS A 35 12.54 -3.75 -8.40
N SER A 36 11.53 -4.19 -9.14
CA SER A 36 11.11 -3.63 -10.42
C SER A 36 9.92 -2.68 -10.27
N SER A 37 9.59 -2.26 -9.05
CA SER A 37 8.46 -1.39 -8.76
C SER A 37 8.55 -0.06 -9.50
N PHE A 38 7.39 0.41 -9.95
CA PHE A 38 7.27 1.73 -10.58
C PHE A 38 7.16 2.82 -9.50
N CYS A 39 7.77 3.96 -9.76
CA CYS A 39 7.80 5.09 -8.82
C CYS A 39 6.40 5.67 -8.56
N CYS A 40 6.18 6.19 -7.35
CA CYS A 40 4.96 6.95 -7.05
C CYS A 40 4.98 8.39 -7.61
N GLY A 41 6.13 8.86 -8.09
CA GLY A 41 6.30 10.19 -8.65
C GLY A 41 6.79 11.26 -7.68
N ALA A 42 7.03 10.93 -6.40
CA ALA A 42 7.47 11.90 -5.40
C ALA A 42 8.97 12.16 -5.41
N GLY A 43 9.77 11.20 -5.85
CA GLY A 43 11.24 11.25 -5.79
C GLY A 43 11.82 12.41 -6.59
N GLY A 44 12.97 12.93 -6.14
CA GLY A 44 13.65 14.05 -6.79
C GLY A 44 12.87 15.36 -6.74
N ALA A 45 12.00 15.54 -5.75
CA ALA A 45 11.10 16.70 -5.59
C ALA A 45 10.05 16.83 -6.72
N GLN A 46 9.81 15.81 -7.50
CA GLN A 46 8.83 15.84 -8.58
C GLN A 46 7.40 16.09 -8.11
N MET A 47 7.06 15.73 -6.87
CA MET A 47 5.75 16.03 -6.29
C MET A 47 5.42 17.52 -6.22
N TRP A 48 6.45 18.39 -6.28
CA TRP A 48 6.33 19.83 -6.26
C TRP A 48 6.37 20.47 -7.65
N MET A 49 6.50 19.65 -8.70
CA MET A 49 6.62 20.10 -10.09
C MET A 49 5.36 19.73 -10.87
N GLU A 50 4.97 20.58 -11.81
CA GLU A 50 3.89 20.28 -12.74
C GLU A 50 4.39 19.36 -13.85
N GLU A 51 3.64 18.28 -14.07
CA GLU A 51 3.89 17.35 -15.17
C GLU A 51 2.74 17.44 -16.18
N ASP A 52 3.03 17.08 -17.44
CA ASP A 52 2.00 16.95 -18.46
C ASP A 52 0.97 15.89 -18.02
N ALA A 53 -0.33 16.17 -18.17
CA ALA A 53 -1.41 15.32 -17.72
C ALA A 53 -1.32 13.87 -18.23
N ASP A 54 -0.83 13.69 -19.47
CA ASP A 54 -0.70 12.36 -20.10
C ASP A 54 0.52 11.56 -19.58
N LYS A 55 1.39 12.19 -18.81
CA LYS A 55 2.69 11.62 -18.38
C LYS A 55 2.88 11.61 -16.88
N ARG A 56 1.84 11.89 -16.11
CA ARG A 56 1.95 11.88 -14.65
C ARG A 56 2.28 10.48 -14.14
N VAL A 57 3.44 10.37 -13.51
CA VAL A 57 3.97 9.10 -12.98
C VAL A 57 3.02 8.50 -11.94
N ASN A 58 2.46 9.32 -11.06
CA ASN A 58 1.54 8.83 -10.03
C ASN A 58 0.23 8.28 -10.62
N GLU A 59 -0.28 8.86 -11.71
CA GLU A 59 -1.47 8.37 -12.39
C GLU A 59 -1.22 7.03 -13.09
N ILE A 60 -0.06 6.87 -13.71
CA ILE A 60 0.37 5.62 -14.33
C ILE A 60 0.46 4.53 -13.26
N ARG A 61 1.09 4.83 -12.13
CA ARG A 61 1.21 3.89 -11.01
C ARG A 61 -0.14 3.55 -10.41
N ALA A 62 -1.02 4.54 -10.23
CA ALA A 62 -2.37 4.32 -9.73
C ALA A 62 -3.17 3.38 -10.64
N ALA A 63 -3.05 3.52 -11.94
CA ALA A 63 -3.70 2.63 -12.91
C ALA A 63 -3.20 1.18 -12.76
N GLU A 64 -1.91 0.96 -12.58
CA GLU A 64 -1.34 -0.37 -12.32
C GLU A 64 -1.90 -0.99 -11.03
N LEU A 65 -2.00 -0.19 -9.98
CA LEU A 65 -2.55 -0.65 -8.70
C LEU A 65 -4.04 -0.99 -8.81
N ALA A 66 -4.80 -0.19 -9.55
CA ALA A 66 -6.22 -0.43 -9.80
C ALA A 66 -6.45 -1.73 -10.59
N GLU A 67 -5.56 -2.07 -11.51
CA GLU A 67 -5.64 -3.30 -12.32
C GLU A 67 -5.53 -4.58 -11.47
N THR A 68 -5.00 -4.51 -10.26
CA THR A 68 -4.94 -5.67 -9.36
C THR A 68 -6.32 -6.14 -8.89
N GLY A 69 -7.33 -5.28 -8.98
CA GLY A 69 -8.68 -5.55 -8.49
C GLY A 69 -8.82 -5.54 -6.97
N CYS A 70 -7.78 -5.13 -6.24
CA CYS A 70 -7.83 -5.04 -4.77
C CYS A 70 -8.54 -3.76 -4.32
N ASP A 71 -9.15 -3.80 -3.15
CA ASP A 71 -9.84 -2.65 -2.54
C ASP A 71 -8.89 -1.73 -1.77
N THR A 72 -7.74 -2.23 -1.37
CA THR A 72 -6.79 -1.52 -0.51
C THR A 72 -5.37 -1.61 -1.06
N VAL A 73 -4.67 -0.48 -1.03
CA VAL A 73 -3.24 -0.39 -1.33
C VAL A 73 -2.49 -0.11 -0.04
N ALA A 74 -1.54 -0.96 0.30
CA ALA A 74 -0.61 -0.74 1.40
C ALA A 74 0.61 0.03 0.89
N VAL A 75 1.04 1.03 1.64
CA VAL A 75 2.21 1.85 1.34
C VAL A 75 3.16 1.89 2.53
N GLY A 76 4.44 2.10 2.29
CA GLY A 76 5.46 2.15 3.33
C GLY A 76 6.20 3.49 3.42
N CYS A 77 5.66 4.54 2.80
CA CYS A 77 6.27 5.86 2.78
C CYS A 77 5.17 6.93 2.76
N PRO A 78 5.27 8.00 3.59
CA PRO A 78 4.23 9.05 3.61
C PRO A 78 4.09 9.78 2.27
N PHE A 79 5.16 9.97 1.53
CA PHE A 79 5.10 10.58 0.19
C PHE A 79 4.40 9.67 -0.80
N CYS A 80 4.64 8.38 -0.73
CA CYS A 80 3.92 7.39 -1.54
C CYS A 80 2.43 7.41 -1.23
N SER A 81 2.05 7.55 0.04
CA SER A 81 0.66 7.64 0.45
C SER A 81 -0.06 8.81 -0.25
N VAL A 82 0.54 9.99 -0.23
CA VAL A 82 -0.03 11.19 -0.87
C VAL A 82 -0.12 11.00 -2.38
N MET A 83 0.96 10.57 -3.02
CA MET A 83 1.04 10.46 -4.48
C MET A 83 0.12 9.38 -5.04
N VAL A 84 0.05 8.23 -4.36
CA VAL A 84 -0.83 7.13 -4.77
C VAL A 84 -2.29 7.52 -4.60
N LYS A 85 -2.64 8.17 -3.49
CA LYS A 85 -4.00 8.64 -3.25
C LYS A 85 -4.45 9.65 -4.29
N ASP A 86 -3.62 10.65 -4.60
CA ASP A 86 -3.92 11.65 -5.63
C ASP A 86 -4.05 10.99 -7.01
N GLY A 87 -3.18 10.03 -7.32
CA GLY A 87 -3.22 9.31 -8.59
C GLY A 87 -4.50 8.48 -8.73
N LEU A 88 -4.92 7.78 -7.68
CA LEU A 88 -6.16 7.00 -7.68
C LEU A 88 -7.38 7.89 -7.87
N ASP A 89 -7.42 9.04 -7.21
CA ASP A 89 -8.49 10.01 -7.38
C ASP A 89 -8.56 10.53 -8.83
N ALA A 90 -7.40 10.79 -9.42
CA ALA A 90 -7.30 11.29 -10.80
C ALA A 90 -7.76 10.27 -11.85
N VAL A 91 -7.50 8.99 -11.64
CA VAL A 91 -7.94 7.92 -12.56
C VAL A 91 -9.34 7.40 -12.23
N GLY A 92 -9.98 7.91 -11.18
CA GLY A 92 -11.33 7.53 -10.80
C GLY A 92 -11.43 6.15 -10.14
N ALA A 93 -10.34 5.65 -9.57
CA ALA A 93 -10.33 4.36 -8.88
C ALA A 93 -10.68 4.53 -7.40
N GLU A 94 -11.59 3.70 -6.91
CA GLU A 94 -11.99 3.67 -5.50
C GLU A 94 -11.17 2.61 -4.75
N MET A 95 -10.04 3.03 -4.20
CA MET A 95 -9.18 2.18 -3.37
C MET A 95 -8.80 2.94 -2.10
N GLU A 96 -8.76 2.23 -0.99
CA GLU A 96 -8.26 2.76 0.27
C GLU A 96 -6.73 2.69 0.29
N VAL A 97 -6.08 3.77 0.72
CA VAL A 97 -4.62 3.82 0.85
C VAL A 97 -4.27 3.83 2.33
N LEU A 98 -3.61 2.78 2.79
CA LEU A 98 -3.22 2.62 4.19
C LEU A 98 -1.73 2.37 4.31
N ASP A 99 -1.12 2.95 5.33
CA ASP A 99 0.27 2.64 5.69
C ASP A 99 0.35 1.22 6.27
N VAL A 100 1.50 0.58 6.08
CA VAL A 100 1.78 -0.76 6.63
C VAL A 100 1.52 -0.81 8.14
N ALA A 101 1.87 0.27 8.85
CA ALA A 101 1.65 0.37 10.28
C ALA A 101 0.17 0.41 10.64
N GLU A 102 -0.65 1.09 9.85
CA GLU A 102 -2.11 1.12 10.06
C GLU A 102 -2.74 -0.25 9.87
N LEU A 103 -2.34 -0.97 8.83
CA LEU A 103 -2.81 -2.33 8.58
C LEU A 103 -2.39 -3.29 9.69
N LEU A 104 -1.16 -3.18 10.16
CA LEU A 104 -0.66 -3.98 11.28
C LEU A 104 -1.46 -3.69 12.55
N TRP A 105 -1.75 -2.44 12.83
CA TRP A 105 -2.55 -2.03 13.98
C TRP A 105 -3.95 -2.63 13.94
N GLU A 106 -4.62 -2.58 12.79
CA GLU A 106 -5.93 -3.21 12.61
C GLU A 106 -5.91 -4.71 12.89
N GLN A 107 -4.87 -5.40 12.44
CA GLN A 107 -4.70 -6.83 12.70
C GLN A 107 -4.49 -7.13 14.20
N ILE A 108 -3.71 -6.30 14.88
CA ILE A 108 -3.46 -6.45 16.32
C ILE A 108 -4.77 -6.27 17.10
N VAL A 109 -5.55 -5.25 16.79
CA VAL A 109 -6.83 -4.96 17.44
C VAL A 109 -7.83 -6.10 17.22
N ALA A 110 -7.94 -6.60 15.99
CA ALA A 110 -8.83 -7.71 15.67
C ALA A 110 -8.44 -8.99 16.44
N ARG A 111 -7.14 -9.28 16.51
CA ARG A 111 -6.63 -10.45 17.24
C ARG A 111 -6.87 -10.32 18.75
N ASP A 112 -6.68 -9.14 19.31
CA ASP A 112 -6.94 -8.88 20.72
C ASP A 112 -8.41 -9.09 21.05
N GLN A 113 -9.32 -8.64 20.20
CA GLN A 113 -10.76 -8.88 20.36
C GLN A 113 -11.11 -10.36 20.32
N GLU A 114 -10.53 -11.14 19.40
CA GLU A 114 -10.71 -12.59 19.33
C GLU A 114 -10.25 -13.28 20.61
N ILE A 115 -9.11 -12.89 21.17
CA ILE A 115 -8.59 -13.42 22.42
C ILE A 115 -9.56 -13.14 23.57
N HIS A 116 -10.10 -11.94 23.67
CA HIS A 116 -11.08 -11.57 24.70
C HIS A 116 -12.40 -12.33 24.54
N GLU A 117 -12.90 -12.50 23.34
CA GLU A 117 -14.12 -13.26 23.06
C GLU A 117 -13.94 -14.73 23.45
N ASN A 118 -12.82 -15.34 23.10
CA ASN A 118 -12.51 -16.72 23.45
C ASN A 118 -12.34 -16.91 24.96
N ALA A 119 -11.70 -15.98 25.63
CA ALA A 119 -11.55 -16.01 27.09
C ALA A 119 -12.92 -15.91 27.79
N SER A 120 -13.83 -15.06 27.30
CA SER A 120 -15.19 -14.94 27.81
C SER A 120 -16.02 -16.21 27.58
N ALA A 121 -15.86 -16.87 26.42
CA ALA A 121 -16.54 -18.13 26.12
C ALA A 121 -16.03 -19.26 27.06
N ASP A 122 -14.74 -19.33 27.33
CA ASP A 122 -14.16 -20.33 28.25
C ASP A 122 -14.61 -20.10 29.69
N SER A 123 -14.84 -18.86 30.12
CA SER A 123 -15.26 -18.52 31.47
C SER A 123 -16.73 -18.84 31.74
N THR A 124 -17.54 -19.04 30.69
CA THR A 124 -18.97 -19.38 30.81
C THR A 124 -19.24 -20.88 30.74
N ALA A 125 -18.21 -21.65 30.52
CA ALA A 125 -18.26 -23.11 30.57
C ALA A 125 -18.03 -23.59 31.99
#